data_785149804fb0068dd8a4c6e5278304e6
#
_entry.id   785149804fb0068dd8a4c6e5278304e6
#
_cell.length_a   1.000
_cell.length_b   1.000
_cell.length_c   1.000
_cell.angle_alpha   90.00
_cell.angle_beta   90.00
_cell.angle_gamma   90.00
#
_symmetry.space_group_name_H-M   'P 1'
#
loop_
_entity.id
_entity.type
_entity.pdbx_description
1 polymer ?
#
loop_
_entity_poly.entity_id
_entity_poly.type
_entity_poly.pdbx_seq_one_letter_code
_entity_poly.pdbx_strand_id
1 'polypeptide(L)'
;SANTDEILDILKENNIKATFFIIKRDDPESIARMKRMYDEGHTVAMHTVSHEYPLVYADLPAYKEDVDGIKTFIDDTLGIDCKFYRFPGGSSNTIYKHYGISDIHECIDYLDSRGIKYFDWNISNSDSENKKYSPAELAANVEEYIGDTGVYNVLQHDAPAKKNTVQSLQIIIDDLKAKGYTFCQIT
;
A
#
# COMPACT_ATOMS: atom_id res chain seq x y z
N SER A 1 6.38 2.26 -11.40
CA SER A 1 6.59 1.28 -12.48
C SER A 1 5.57 1.49 -13.60
N ALA A 2 5.77 0.89 -14.78
CA ALA A 2 4.75 0.90 -15.84
C ALA A 2 3.44 0.24 -15.38
N ASN A 3 3.52 -0.75 -14.50
CA ASN A 3 2.35 -1.37 -13.87
C ASN A 3 1.50 -0.36 -13.10
N THR A 4 2.12 0.62 -12.45
CA THR A 4 1.43 1.70 -11.75
C THR A 4 0.58 2.53 -12.71
N ASP A 5 1.11 2.85 -13.89
CA ASP A 5 0.37 3.62 -14.91
C ASP A 5 -0.86 2.85 -15.42
N GLU A 6 -0.70 1.54 -15.70
CA GLU A 6 -1.81 0.67 -16.13
C GLU A 6 -2.88 0.53 -15.01
N ILE A 7 -2.46 0.41 -13.74
CA ILE A 7 -3.39 0.37 -12.61
C ILE A 7 -4.19 1.68 -12.51
N LEU A 8 -3.54 2.82 -12.65
CA LEU A 8 -4.21 4.13 -12.63
C LEU A 8 -5.22 4.26 -13.78
N ASP A 9 -4.89 3.76 -14.97
CA ASP A 9 -5.80 3.74 -16.12
C ASP A 9 -7.05 2.89 -15.81
N ILE A 10 -6.88 1.66 -15.32
CA ILE A 10 -7.99 0.77 -14.93
C ILE A 10 -8.87 1.41 -13.86
N LEU A 11 -8.28 1.99 -12.82
CA LEU A 11 -9.03 2.66 -11.75
C LEU A 11 -9.83 3.86 -12.27
N LYS A 12 -9.24 4.64 -13.18
CA LYS A 12 -9.90 5.78 -13.82
C LYS A 12 -11.07 5.35 -14.69
N GLU A 13 -10.89 4.34 -15.54
CA GLU A 13 -11.96 3.80 -16.39
C GLU A 13 -13.14 3.26 -15.57
N ASN A 14 -12.87 2.72 -14.38
CA ASN A 14 -13.87 2.20 -13.47
C ASN A 14 -14.45 3.25 -12.50
N ASN A 15 -13.95 4.49 -12.52
CA ASN A 15 -14.29 5.57 -11.57
C ASN A 15 -14.05 5.14 -10.10
N ILE A 16 -12.95 4.48 -9.84
CA ILE A 16 -12.56 3.97 -8.51
C ILE A 16 -11.37 4.77 -7.99
N LYS A 17 -11.40 5.10 -6.69
CA LYS A 17 -10.27 5.67 -5.98
C LYS A 17 -9.66 4.61 -5.04
N ALA A 18 -8.32 4.58 -4.98
CA ALA A 18 -7.54 3.65 -4.17
C ALA A 18 -6.58 4.40 -3.26
N THR A 19 -5.91 3.69 -2.37
CA THR A 19 -4.82 4.21 -1.54
C THR A 19 -3.51 3.57 -1.97
N PHE A 20 -2.52 4.41 -2.26
CA PHE A 20 -1.17 3.99 -2.63
C PHE A 20 -0.20 4.27 -1.48
N PHE A 21 0.38 3.22 -0.92
CA PHE A 21 1.43 3.31 0.09
C PHE A 21 2.79 3.34 -0.58
N ILE A 22 3.46 4.49 -0.49
CA ILE A 22 4.61 4.85 -1.33
C ILE A 22 5.93 4.48 -0.65
N ILE A 23 6.80 3.81 -1.40
CA ILE A 23 8.24 3.74 -1.11
C ILE A 23 8.91 4.93 -1.79
N LYS A 24 9.82 5.61 -1.10
CA LYS A 24 10.53 6.76 -1.67
C LYS A 24 11.25 6.38 -2.96
N ARG A 25 10.95 7.12 -4.02
CA ARG A 25 11.65 7.10 -5.31
C ARG A 25 11.70 8.54 -5.81
N ASP A 26 12.90 9.10 -5.90
CA ASP A 26 13.14 10.49 -6.27
C ASP A 26 13.47 10.69 -7.75
N ASP A 27 13.39 9.64 -8.55
CA ASP A 27 13.48 9.75 -9.99
C ASP A 27 12.25 10.46 -10.60
N PRO A 28 12.44 11.22 -11.70
CA PRO A 28 11.38 12.05 -12.29
C PRO A 28 10.10 11.28 -12.65
N GLU A 29 10.24 10.03 -13.13
CA GLU A 29 9.09 9.21 -13.53
C GLU A 29 8.27 8.77 -12.31
N SER A 30 8.93 8.36 -11.23
CA SER A 30 8.25 7.97 -9.98
C SER A 30 7.55 9.16 -9.34
N ILE A 31 8.18 10.33 -9.35
CA ILE A 31 7.57 11.59 -8.90
C ILE A 31 6.34 11.94 -9.75
N ALA A 32 6.45 11.83 -11.08
CA ALA A 32 5.31 12.09 -11.97
C ALA A 32 4.13 11.15 -11.70
N ARG A 33 4.39 9.85 -11.45
CA ARG A 33 3.35 8.88 -11.08
C ARG A 33 2.70 9.20 -9.73
N MET A 34 3.50 9.59 -8.73
CA MET A 34 2.96 9.98 -7.42
C MET A 34 2.08 11.23 -7.53
N LYS A 35 2.47 12.22 -8.32
CA LYS A 35 1.62 13.39 -8.63
C LYS A 35 0.35 12.98 -9.35
N ARG A 36 0.44 12.08 -10.35
CA ARG A 36 -0.72 11.55 -11.06
C ARG A 36 -1.71 10.86 -10.11
N MET A 37 -1.23 10.03 -9.17
CA MET A 37 -2.08 9.41 -8.14
C MET A 37 -2.88 10.47 -7.38
N TYR A 38 -2.20 11.51 -6.91
CA TYR A 38 -2.82 12.58 -6.16
C TYR A 38 -3.81 13.40 -7.00
N ASP A 39 -3.41 13.83 -8.19
CA ASP A 39 -4.22 14.63 -9.11
C ASP A 39 -5.49 13.89 -9.58
N GLU A 40 -5.42 12.58 -9.72
CA GLU A 40 -6.56 11.73 -10.04
C GLU A 40 -7.45 11.42 -8.82
N GLY A 41 -7.11 11.94 -7.62
CA GLY A 41 -7.92 11.87 -6.41
C GLY A 41 -7.76 10.58 -5.61
N HIS A 42 -6.67 9.86 -5.81
CA HIS A 42 -6.28 8.75 -4.94
C HIS A 42 -5.64 9.25 -3.65
N THR A 43 -5.66 8.45 -2.59
CA THR A 43 -4.88 8.72 -1.38
C THR A 43 -3.45 8.26 -1.59
N VAL A 44 -2.50 9.19 -1.42
CA VAL A 44 -1.07 8.88 -1.33
C VAL A 44 -0.71 8.80 0.14
N ALA A 45 -0.12 7.68 0.54
CA ALA A 45 0.19 7.35 1.93
C ALA A 45 1.63 6.85 2.07
N MET A 46 2.15 6.89 3.29
CA MET A 46 3.51 6.51 3.63
C MET A 46 3.67 5.00 3.73
N HIS A 47 4.73 4.45 3.15
CA HIS A 47 5.17 3.10 3.45
C HIS A 47 6.56 3.13 4.09
N THR A 48 7.62 3.47 3.34
CA THR A 48 8.99 3.51 3.85
C THR A 48 9.91 4.23 2.87
N VAL A 49 11.07 4.65 3.35
CA VAL A 49 12.13 5.19 2.49
C VAL A 49 12.78 4.09 1.66
N SER A 50 13.19 2.98 2.27
CA SER A 50 14.01 1.95 1.62
C SER A 50 13.28 0.64 1.33
N HIS A 51 12.28 0.28 2.14
CA HIS A 51 11.64 -1.04 2.21
C HIS A 51 12.62 -2.18 2.59
N GLU A 52 13.71 -1.84 3.25
CA GLU A 52 14.67 -2.82 3.74
C GLU A 52 14.50 -3.03 5.24
N TYR A 53 13.97 -4.19 5.65
CA TYR A 53 13.69 -4.50 7.04
C TYR A 53 14.89 -4.28 7.98
N PRO A 54 16.15 -4.66 7.60
CA PRO A 54 17.31 -4.41 8.44
C PRO A 54 17.59 -2.93 8.70
N LEU A 55 17.16 -2.04 7.80
CA LEU A 55 17.30 -0.59 7.94
C LEU A 55 16.11 0.00 8.70
N VAL A 56 14.89 -0.33 8.28
CA VAL A 56 13.65 0.22 8.88
C VAL A 56 13.51 -0.21 10.34
N TYR A 57 13.84 -1.45 10.67
CA TYR A 57 13.68 -2.02 12.01
C TYR A 57 15.01 -2.20 12.77
N ALA A 58 16.07 -1.51 12.35
CA ALA A 58 17.38 -1.58 13.01
C ALA A 58 17.29 -1.22 14.50
N ASP A 59 16.56 -0.17 14.81
CA ASP A 59 16.19 0.30 16.14
C ASP A 59 15.07 1.35 16.04
N LEU A 60 14.56 1.81 17.17
CA LEU A 60 13.51 2.83 17.19
C LEU A 60 13.92 4.17 16.59
N PRO A 61 15.15 4.70 16.80
CA PRO A 61 15.62 5.89 16.08
C PRO A 61 15.61 5.73 14.55
N ALA A 62 16.09 4.61 14.02
CA ALA A 62 16.09 4.34 12.58
C ALA A 62 14.67 4.26 12.01
N TYR A 63 13.74 3.61 12.74
CA TYR A 63 12.33 3.59 12.37
C TYR A 63 11.73 5.01 12.29
N LYS A 64 12.00 5.85 13.28
CA LYS A 64 11.53 7.25 13.30
C LYS A 64 12.08 8.05 12.14
N GLU A 65 13.36 7.89 11.83
CA GLU A 65 14.02 8.55 10.70
C GLU A 65 13.39 8.11 9.36
N ASP A 66 13.09 6.82 9.18
CA ASP A 66 12.42 6.30 7.99
C ASP A 66 11.02 6.91 7.84
N VAL A 67 10.21 6.92 8.90
CA VAL A 67 8.86 7.51 8.89
C VAL A 67 8.91 9.01 8.58
N ASP A 68 9.79 9.76 9.24
CA ASP A 68 9.91 11.20 9.01
C ASP A 68 10.46 11.50 7.60
N GLY A 69 11.36 10.66 7.11
CA GLY A 69 11.92 10.78 5.76
C GLY A 69 10.90 10.55 4.66
N ILE A 70 10.08 9.50 4.76
CA ILE A 70 9.01 9.26 3.78
C ILE A 70 7.90 10.31 3.88
N LYS A 71 7.55 10.75 5.10
CA LYS A 71 6.57 11.82 5.30
C LYS A 71 7.03 13.11 4.62
N THR A 72 8.23 13.57 4.92
CA THR A 72 8.82 14.79 4.32
C THR A 72 8.83 14.69 2.80
N PHE A 73 9.24 13.54 2.25
CA PHE A 73 9.27 13.34 0.79
C PHE A 73 7.89 13.51 0.14
N ILE A 74 6.84 12.92 0.73
CA ILE A 74 5.48 13.01 0.19
C ILE A 74 4.93 14.45 0.36
N ASP A 75 5.09 15.01 1.55
CA ASP A 75 4.56 16.34 1.89
C ASP A 75 5.17 17.41 0.98
N ASP A 76 6.49 17.41 0.82
CA ASP A 76 7.20 18.39 -0.02
C ASP A 76 6.86 18.22 -1.51
N THR A 77 6.68 16.97 -1.97
CA THR A 77 6.40 16.69 -3.38
C THR A 77 4.98 17.07 -3.79
N LEU A 78 4.01 16.84 -2.90
CA LEU A 78 2.57 17.04 -3.18
C LEU A 78 1.97 18.28 -2.52
N GLY A 79 2.68 18.94 -1.59
CA GLY A 79 2.17 20.08 -0.85
C GLY A 79 1.06 19.72 0.14
N ILE A 80 1.14 18.56 0.76
CA ILE A 80 0.13 18.02 1.69
C ILE A 80 0.72 17.75 3.07
N ASP A 81 -0.12 17.38 4.02
CA ASP A 81 0.27 16.82 5.33
C ASP A 81 -0.19 15.36 5.39
N CYS A 82 0.65 14.45 4.91
CA CYS A 82 0.34 13.02 4.86
C CYS A 82 0.17 12.44 6.26
N LYS A 83 -0.95 11.74 6.49
CA LYS A 83 -1.36 11.22 7.82
C LYS A 83 -1.55 9.70 7.86
N PHE A 84 -1.31 9.00 6.76
CA PHE A 84 -1.57 7.58 6.66
C PHE A 84 -0.30 6.79 6.41
N TYR A 85 -0.15 5.67 7.10
CA TYR A 85 1.03 4.81 7.06
C TYR A 85 0.64 3.34 6.96
N ARG A 86 1.48 2.53 6.34
CA ARG A 86 1.42 1.08 6.41
C ARG A 86 2.78 0.51 6.78
N PHE A 87 2.80 -0.33 7.80
CA PHE A 87 4.03 -1.01 8.23
C PHE A 87 4.55 -1.96 7.15
N PRO A 88 5.87 -1.97 6.85
CA PRO A 88 6.47 -3.05 6.09
C PRO A 88 6.21 -4.41 6.76
N GLY A 89 5.52 -5.30 6.04
CA GLY A 89 5.07 -6.59 6.58
C GLY A 89 3.78 -6.56 7.42
N GLY A 90 3.17 -5.36 7.61
CA GLY A 90 2.01 -5.16 8.48
C GLY A 90 2.37 -5.02 9.97
N SER A 91 1.46 -4.45 10.78
CA SER A 91 1.70 -4.21 12.21
C SER A 91 1.71 -5.50 13.05
N SER A 92 1.08 -6.56 12.56
CA SER A 92 1.02 -7.87 13.24
C SER A 92 2.17 -8.81 12.91
N ASN A 93 3.09 -8.44 11.99
CA ASN A 93 4.26 -9.26 11.68
C ASN A 93 5.20 -9.33 12.88
N THR A 94 6.08 -10.33 12.90
CA THR A 94 7.11 -10.49 13.93
C THR A 94 8.52 -10.29 13.40
N ILE A 95 8.66 -9.85 12.15
CA ILE A 95 9.96 -9.75 11.48
C ILE A 95 10.85 -8.68 12.12
N TYR A 96 10.25 -7.61 12.66
CA TYR A 96 10.97 -6.56 13.38
C TYR A 96 11.80 -7.10 14.56
N LYS A 97 11.34 -8.22 15.19
CA LYS A 97 12.06 -8.88 16.31
C LYS A 97 13.39 -9.52 15.90
N HIS A 98 13.59 -9.78 14.61
CA HIS A 98 14.85 -10.28 14.08
C HIS A 98 15.91 -9.18 13.93
N TYR A 99 15.50 -7.92 14.15
CA TYR A 99 16.36 -6.75 14.10
C TYR A 99 16.42 -6.10 15.48
N GLY A 100 16.39 -4.78 15.60
CA GLY A 100 16.60 -4.10 16.88
C GLY A 100 15.33 -3.58 17.57
N ILE A 101 14.14 -3.80 17.01
CA ILE A 101 12.87 -3.44 17.63
C ILE A 101 12.36 -4.63 18.46
N SER A 102 12.18 -4.43 19.76
CA SER A 102 11.66 -5.48 20.66
C SER A 102 10.14 -5.50 20.75
N ASP A 103 9.51 -4.33 20.64
CA ASP A 103 8.07 -4.16 20.72
C ASP A 103 7.57 -3.20 19.63
N ILE A 104 6.68 -3.68 18.77
CA ILE A 104 6.09 -2.86 17.70
C ILE A 104 5.26 -1.70 18.24
N HIS A 105 4.79 -1.79 19.49
CA HIS A 105 4.04 -0.70 20.12
C HIS A 105 4.86 0.58 20.27
N GLU A 106 6.18 0.50 20.41
CA GLU A 106 7.04 1.69 20.40
C GLU A 106 6.96 2.45 19.07
N CYS A 107 6.83 1.71 17.96
CA CYS A 107 6.63 2.28 16.63
C CYS A 107 5.21 2.87 16.48
N ILE A 108 4.19 2.19 17.00
CA ILE A 108 2.80 2.65 16.98
C ILE A 108 2.66 3.94 17.81
N ASP A 109 3.22 3.97 19.02
CA ASP A 109 3.22 5.15 19.88
C ASP A 109 3.90 6.35 19.20
N TYR A 110 4.95 6.09 18.43
CA TYR A 110 5.59 7.14 17.64
C TYR A 110 4.64 7.70 16.56
N LEU A 111 3.98 6.84 15.78
CA LEU A 111 2.99 7.27 14.78
C LEU A 111 1.87 8.09 15.42
N ASP A 112 1.32 7.62 16.54
CA ASP A 112 0.27 8.30 17.28
C ASP A 112 0.71 9.68 17.79
N SER A 113 1.95 9.80 18.28
CA SER A 113 2.54 11.09 18.71
C SER A 113 2.66 12.12 17.58
N ARG A 114 2.72 11.64 16.32
CA ARG A 114 2.78 12.45 15.10
C ARG A 114 1.40 12.65 14.46
N GLY A 115 0.33 12.12 15.05
CA GLY A 115 -1.01 12.14 14.48
C GLY A 115 -1.14 11.34 13.18
N ILE A 116 -0.31 10.31 13.02
CA ILE A 116 -0.28 9.42 11.85
C ILE A 116 -1.07 8.17 12.19
N LYS A 117 -2.02 7.80 11.33
CA LYS A 117 -2.79 6.55 11.45
C LYS A 117 -2.20 5.48 10.55
N TYR A 118 -2.06 4.26 11.06
CA TYR A 118 -1.62 3.14 10.23
C TYR A 118 -2.78 2.25 9.81
N PHE A 119 -2.62 1.57 8.68
CA PHE A 119 -3.62 0.68 8.11
C PHE A 119 -2.96 -0.60 7.59
N ASP A 120 -3.37 -1.72 8.17
CA ASP A 120 -3.07 -3.04 7.63
C ASP A 120 -4.11 -3.44 6.56
N TRP A 121 -4.20 -4.71 6.26
CA TRP A 121 -5.16 -5.29 5.35
C TRP A 121 -5.83 -6.51 6.01
N ASN A 122 -7.01 -6.85 5.54
CA ASN A 122 -7.70 -8.07 5.96
C ASN A 122 -7.86 -9.09 4.82
N ILE A 123 -7.52 -8.70 3.59
CA ILE A 123 -7.42 -9.60 2.44
C ILE A 123 -6.14 -9.30 1.66
N SER A 124 -5.48 -10.36 1.16
CA SER A 124 -4.39 -10.26 0.19
C SER A 124 -4.75 -11.06 -1.06
N ASN A 125 -4.40 -10.55 -2.24
CA ASN A 125 -4.47 -11.35 -3.46
C ASN A 125 -3.32 -12.36 -3.57
N SER A 126 -2.43 -12.44 -2.59
CA SER A 126 -1.26 -13.33 -2.53
C SER A 126 -0.17 -13.06 -3.57
N ASP A 127 -0.16 -11.88 -4.20
CA ASP A 127 0.84 -11.54 -5.21
C ASP A 127 2.27 -11.39 -4.67
N SER A 128 2.44 -11.25 -3.35
CA SER A 128 3.74 -11.17 -2.68
C SER A 128 4.34 -12.54 -2.31
N GLU A 129 3.57 -13.62 -2.46
CA GLU A 129 4.03 -14.97 -2.16
C GLU A 129 5.05 -15.49 -3.20
N ASN A 130 5.80 -16.52 -2.80
CA ASN A 130 6.78 -17.17 -3.70
C ASN A 130 6.13 -17.95 -4.84
N LYS A 131 4.86 -18.34 -4.71
CA LYS A 131 4.10 -19.00 -5.77
C LYS A 131 3.74 -17.99 -6.87
N LYS A 132 3.88 -18.41 -8.12
CA LYS A 132 3.40 -17.63 -9.27
C LYS A 132 1.94 -17.96 -9.52
N TYR A 133 1.07 -16.99 -9.29
CA TYR A 133 -0.35 -17.07 -9.58
C TYR A 133 -0.67 -16.43 -10.93
N SER A 134 -1.60 -17.01 -11.66
CA SER A 134 -2.22 -16.38 -12.84
C SER A 134 -3.12 -15.21 -12.40
N PRO A 135 -3.51 -14.32 -13.32
CA PRO A 135 -4.47 -13.24 -12.99
C PRO A 135 -5.78 -13.74 -12.40
N ALA A 136 -6.33 -14.84 -12.93
CA ALA A 136 -7.56 -15.44 -12.42
C ALA A 136 -7.40 -16.03 -11.01
N GLU A 137 -6.25 -16.67 -10.71
CA GLU A 137 -5.98 -17.18 -9.37
C GLU A 137 -5.80 -16.03 -8.36
N LEU A 138 -5.16 -14.90 -8.74
CA LEU A 138 -5.05 -13.74 -7.88
C LEU A 138 -6.42 -13.12 -7.57
N ALA A 139 -7.33 -13.08 -8.54
CA ALA A 139 -8.70 -12.64 -8.33
C ALA A 139 -9.46 -13.60 -7.41
N ALA A 140 -9.36 -14.91 -7.65
CA ALA A 140 -9.99 -15.94 -6.81
C ALA A 140 -9.51 -15.88 -5.35
N ASN A 141 -8.22 -15.60 -5.12
CA ASN A 141 -7.68 -15.42 -3.77
C ASN A 141 -8.33 -14.24 -3.01
N VAL A 142 -8.74 -13.17 -3.71
CA VAL A 142 -9.50 -12.08 -3.10
C VAL A 142 -10.93 -12.54 -2.81
N GLU A 143 -11.59 -13.18 -3.79
CA GLU A 143 -12.98 -13.61 -3.67
C GLU A 143 -13.23 -14.63 -2.57
N GLU A 144 -12.26 -15.52 -2.30
CA GLU A 144 -12.36 -16.57 -1.26
C GLU A 144 -12.68 -15.99 0.13
N TYR A 145 -12.22 -14.76 0.42
CA TYR A 145 -12.38 -14.13 1.72
C TYR A 145 -13.44 -13.02 1.74
N ILE A 146 -14.07 -12.74 0.60
CA ILE A 146 -15.16 -11.75 0.50
C ILE A 146 -16.49 -12.44 0.84
N GLY A 147 -17.12 -12.01 1.94
CA GLY A 147 -18.48 -12.46 2.32
C GLY A 147 -19.56 -11.66 1.60
N ASP A 148 -20.81 -11.82 2.06
CA ASP A 148 -21.95 -11.09 1.48
C ASP A 148 -21.99 -9.61 1.90
N THR A 149 -21.40 -9.28 3.03
CA THR A 149 -21.30 -7.91 3.57
C THR A 149 -19.97 -7.73 4.32
N GLY A 150 -19.47 -6.50 4.37
CA GLY A 150 -18.27 -6.18 5.14
C GLY A 150 -17.46 -5.03 4.55
N VAL A 151 -16.41 -4.65 5.27
CA VAL A 151 -15.39 -3.69 4.82
C VAL A 151 -14.08 -4.44 4.65
N TYR A 152 -13.55 -4.40 3.44
CA TYR A 152 -12.37 -5.13 3.06
C TYR A 152 -11.26 -4.18 2.59
N ASN A 153 -10.09 -4.34 3.18
CA ASN A 153 -8.86 -3.67 2.75
C ASN A 153 -7.98 -4.71 2.04
N VAL A 154 -7.97 -4.64 0.72
CA VAL A 154 -7.31 -5.62 -0.14
C VAL A 154 -5.89 -5.16 -0.45
N LEU A 155 -4.89 -5.96 -0.03
CA LEU A 155 -3.48 -5.73 -0.34
C LEU A 155 -3.13 -6.24 -1.73
N GLN A 156 -2.50 -5.38 -2.52
CA GLN A 156 -1.90 -5.70 -3.81
C GLN A 156 -0.61 -4.87 -4.01
N HIS A 157 0.26 -5.30 -4.92
CA HIS A 157 1.51 -4.62 -5.23
C HIS A 157 1.62 -4.27 -6.71
N ASP A 158 2.24 -3.11 -7.01
CA ASP A 158 2.43 -2.58 -8.36
C ASP A 158 3.88 -2.63 -8.85
N ALA A 159 4.75 -3.37 -8.14
CA ALA A 159 6.15 -3.53 -8.51
C ALA A 159 6.31 -4.07 -9.95
N PRO A 160 7.45 -3.81 -10.63
CA PRO A 160 7.64 -4.22 -12.04
C PRO A 160 7.39 -5.70 -12.32
N ALA A 161 7.66 -6.59 -11.35
CA ALA A 161 7.44 -8.03 -11.48
C ALA A 161 5.96 -8.45 -11.33
N LYS A 162 5.05 -7.54 -10.99
CA LYS A 162 3.65 -7.83 -10.64
C LYS A 162 2.67 -7.61 -11.80
N LYS A 163 3.06 -8.02 -13.00
CA LYS A 163 2.20 -7.89 -14.20
C LYS A 163 0.86 -8.61 -14.07
N ASN A 164 0.85 -9.79 -13.44
CA ASN A 164 -0.37 -10.56 -13.21
C ASN A 164 -1.33 -9.84 -12.24
N THR A 165 -0.80 -9.06 -11.29
CA THR A 165 -1.62 -8.22 -10.40
C THR A 165 -2.37 -7.16 -11.20
N VAL A 166 -1.70 -6.50 -12.15
CA VAL A 166 -2.36 -5.53 -13.05
C VAL A 166 -3.51 -6.20 -13.81
N GLN A 167 -3.24 -7.37 -14.41
CA GLN A 167 -4.23 -8.11 -15.19
C GLN A 167 -5.38 -8.68 -14.34
N SER A 168 -5.16 -8.95 -13.05
CA SER A 168 -6.21 -9.40 -12.14
C SER A 168 -7.12 -8.27 -11.66
N LEU A 169 -6.68 -7.01 -11.71
CA LEU A 169 -7.39 -5.90 -11.10
C LEU A 169 -8.79 -5.71 -11.71
N GLN A 170 -8.92 -5.75 -13.05
CA GLN A 170 -10.23 -5.62 -13.68
C GLN A 170 -11.16 -6.78 -13.31
N ILE A 171 -10.65 -8.01 -13.21
CA ILE A 171 -11.44 -9.19 -12.79
C ILE A 171 -11.98 -8.94 -11.38
N ILE A 172 -11.11 -8.56 -10.43
CA ILE A 172 -11.50 -8.26 -9.04
C ILE A 172 -12.57 -7.15 -8.99
N ILE A 173 -12.41 -6.09 -9.77
CA ILE A 173 -13.36 -4.98 -9.82
C ILE A 173 -14.73 -5.47 -10.31
N ASP A 174 -14.77 -6.23 -11.39
CA ASP A 174 -16.01 -6.71 -11.98
C ASP A 174 -16.74 -7.68 -11.04
N ASP A 175 -16.02 -8.61 -10.43
CA ASP A 175 -16.56 -9.61 -9.50
C ASP A 175 -17.12 -8.94 -8.24
N LEU A 176 -16.42 -7.97 -7.66
CA LEU A 176 -16.88 -7.25 -6.48
C LEU A 176 -18.06 -6.31 -6.79
N LYS A 177 -18.07 -5.66 -7.96
CA LYS A 177 -19.26 -4.90 -8.41
C LYS A 177 -20.47 -5.80 -8.59
N ALA A 178 -20.28 -6.98 -9.17
CA ALA A 178 -21.38 -7.96 -9.34
C ALA A 178 -21.94 -8.45 -8.00
N LYS A 179 -21.13 -8.47 -6.94
CA LYS A 179 -21.56 -8.76 -5.55
C LYS A 179 -22.17 -7.55 -4.84
N GLY A 180 -22.23 -6.38 -5.47
CA GLY A 180 -22.80 -5.16 -4.91
C GLY A 180 -21.87 -4.33 -4.05
N TYR A 181 -20.57 -4.61 -4.07
CA TYR A 181 -19.58 -3.81 -3.35
C TYR A 181 -19.31 -2.46 -4.03
N THR A 182 -19.03 -1.47 -3.19
CA THR A 182 -18.53 -0.16 -3.61
C THR A 182 -17.07 -0.02 -3.18
N PHE A 183 -16.33 0.84 -3.86
CA PHE A 183 -14.91 1.05 -3.63
C PHE A 183 -14.67 2.45 -3.05
N CYS A 184 -13.75 2.56 -2.11
CA CYS A 184 -13.29 3.83 -1.56
C CYS A 184 -11.81 3.76 -1.21
N GLN A 185 -11.16 4.92 -1.18
CA GLN A 185 -9.83 5.08 -0.60
C GLN A 185 -9.91 5.34 0.90
N ILE A 186 -8.78 5.23 1.61
CA ILE A 186 -8.61 5.65 3.01
C ILE A 186 -8.62 7.19 3.05
N THR A 187 -9.42 7.78 3.94
CA THR A 187 -9.58 9.22 4.12
C THR A 187 -9.53 9.63 5.60
#